data_9342817c9e9c9d4bc6f4c15d84329c4e
#
_entry.id   9342817c9e9c9d4bc6f4c15d84329c4e
#
_cell.length_a   1.000
_cell.length_b   1.000
_cell.length_c   1.000
_cell.angle_alpha   90.00
_cell.angle_beta   90.00
_cell.angle_gamma   90.00
#
_symmetry.space_group_name_H-M   'P 1'
#
loop_
_entity.id
_entity.type
_entity.pdbx_description
1 polymer ?
#
loop_
_entity_poly.entity_id
_entity_poly.type
_entity_poly.pdbx_seq_one_letter_code
_entity_poly.pdbx_strand_id
1 'polypeptide(L)'
;VKSWRNPTKLLSTTKIDFEFTGRAAHAGAHPQAGRNALLAAANAAINIMALPRHEDGMTRVNVGQLHAGEGRNIVPSHAWMEVEVRGENAAVNRDLAADALLRAQGAAMGYGVECRQKIVGEAIDFVPDPAISQLITVCARRARGCVKVVPYWPVNSSDDGTLLMRSVQDAGGKAGYFIVGGAFAGNAVKPAVDFDERALVTLYDTWTNLIVALLGNWR
;
A
#
# COMPACT_ATOMS: atom_id res chain seq x y z
N VAL A 1 -13.42 21.59 -5.06
CA VAL A 1 -12.84 21.87 -6.38
C VAL A 1 -12.61 20.55 -7.09
N LYS A 2 -13.33 20.30 -8.18
CA LYS A 2 -13.16 19.10 -9.00
C LYS A 2 -11.87 19.26 -9.80
N SER A 3 -10.82 18.57 -9.40
CA SER A 3 -9.54 18.58 -10.10
C SER A 3 -9.23 17.19 -10.63
N TRP A 4 -8.78 17.13 -11.87
CA TRP A 4 -8.23 15.95 -12.47
C TRP A 4 -6.70 15.96 -12.31
N ARG A 5 -6.10 14.81 -11.98
CA ARG A 5 -4.67 14.71 -11.72
C ARG A 5 -4.09 13.47 -12.38
N ASN A 6 -2.96 13.64 -13.07
CA ASN A 6 -2.20 12.53 -13.63
C ASN A 6 -0.95 12.31 -12.77
N PRO A 7 -0.83 11.18 -12.07
CA PRO A 7 0.36 10.87 -11.30
C PRO A 7 1.56 10.66 -12.21
N THR A 8 2.72 11.13 -11.77
CA THR A 8 3.97 10.94 -12.49
C THR A 8 4.56 9.56 -12.28
N LYS A 9 4.30 8.97 -11.12
CA LYS A 9 4.76 7.64 -10.72
C LYS A 9 3.93 7.14 -9.54
N LEU A 10 3.65 5.85 -9.53
CA LEU A 10 3.10 5.12 -8.37
C LEU A 10 4.20 4.25 -7.77
N LEU A 11 4.12 3.98 -6.47
CA LEU A 11 5.11 3.22 -5.71
C LEU A 11 4.79 1.73 -5.70
N SER A 12 5.82 0.89 -5.55
CA SER A 12 5.65 -0.50 -5.15
C SER A 12 5.27 -0.59 -3.68
N THR A 13 4.43 -1.57 -3.35
CA THR A 13 3.94 -1.82 -1.98
C THR A 13 3.83 -3.32 -1.74
N THR A 14 4.16 -3.75 -0.52
CA THR A 14 3.86 -5.09 -0.02
C THR A 14 3.21 -4.97 1.35
N LYS A 15 2.05 -5.62 1.52
CA LYS A 15 1.34 -5.75 2.79
C LYS A 15 1.59 -7.15 3.34
N ILE A 16 2.05 -7.21 4.59
CA ILE A 16 2.53 -8.46 5.21
C ILE A 16 1.85 -8.62 6.56
N ASP A 17 1.16 -9.74 6.74
CA ASP A 17 0.69 -10.18 8.04
C ASP A 17 1.73 -11.10 8.67
N PHE A 18 2.07 -10.85 9.93
CA PHE A 18 2.95 -11.68 10.74
C PHE A 18 2.14 -12.31 11.88
N GLU A 19 2.30 -13.61 12.07
CA GLU A 19 1.72 -14.37 13.15
C GLU A 19 2.85 -14.96 14.01
N PHE A 20 2.75 -14.75 15.33
CA PHE A 20 3.72 -15.23 16.32
C PHE A 20 3.06 -16.26 17.22
N THR A 21 3.60 -17.47 17.23
CA THR A 21 3.09 -18.59 18.06
C THR A 21 4.13 -18.97 19.09
N GLY A 22 3.82 -18.70 20.33
CA GLY A 22 4.62 -19.01 21.51
C GLY A 22 4.00 -20.15 22.33
N ARG A 23 4.15 -20.06 23.65
CA ARG A 23 3.59 -21.04 24.61
C ARG A 23 3.09 -20.35 25.87
N ALA A 24 1.80 -20.56 26.19
CA ALA A 24 1.21 -20.04 27.41
C ALA A 24 1.83 -20.67 28.65
N ALA A 25 1.91 -19.89 29.73
CA ALA A 25 2.26 -20.34 31.06
C ALA A 25 1.68 -19.39 32.12
N HIS A 26 1.55 -19.86 33.35
CA HIS A 26 1.16 -18.99 34.47
C HIS A 26 2.33 -18.09 34.83
N ALA A 27 2.18 -16.78 34.67
CA ALA A 27 3.27 -15.80 34.77
C ALA A 27 3.90 -15.72 36.16
N GLY A 28 3.13 -16.03 37.22
CA GLY A 28 3.63 -16.03 38.59
C GLY A 28 4.13 -17.39 39.09
N ALA A 29 3.58 -18.52 38.58
CA ALA A 29 3.89 -19.87 39.09
C ALA A 29 4.98 -20.57 38.26
N HIS A 30 4.92 -20.48 36.93
CA HIS A 30 5.81 -21.20 36.02
C HIS A 30 6.23 -20.33 34.80
N PRO A 31 6.77 -19.11 35.01
CA PRO A 31 7.09 -18.19 33.93
C PRO A 31 8.10 -18.78 32.91
N GLN A 32 9.06 -19.59 33.38
CA GLN A 32 10.09 -20.21 32.54
C GLN A 32 9.54 -21.26 31.56
N ALA A 33 8.34 -21.75 31.79
CA ALA A 33 7.68 -22.69 30.88
C ALA A 33 7.06 -22.00 29.65
N GLY A 34 6.84 -20.67 29.73
CA GLY A 34 6.27 -19.89 28.68
C GLY A 34 7.24 -19.53 27.52
N ARG A 35 6.65 -19.16 26.39
CA ARG A 35 7.35 -18.50 25.27
C ARG A 35 6.50 -17.30 24.86
N ASN A 36 7.00 -16.09 25.09
CA ASN A 36 6.20 -14.88 25.08
C ASN A 36 6.06 -14.32 23.66
N ALA A 37 4.93 -14.56 23.00
CA ALA A 37 4.64 -14.07 21.66
C ALA A 37 4.45 -12.54 21.60
N LEU A 38 3.94 -11.91 22.69
CA LEU A 38 3.79 -10.46 22.76
C LEU A 38 5.16 -9.77 22.70
N LEU A 39 6.13 -10.23 23.47
CA LEU A 39 7.47 -9.64 23.47
C LEU A 39 8.19 -9.85 22.12
N ALA A 40 8.01 -11.01 21.49
CA ALA A 40 8.53 -11.28 20.16
C ALA A 40 7.95 -10.30 19.14
N ALA A 41 6.64 -10.12 19.11
CA ALA A 41 5.96 -9.22 18.19
C ALA A 41 6.30 -7.75 18.46
N ALA A 42 6.37 -7.32 19.72
CA ALA A 42 6.76 -5.95 20.08
C ALA A 42 8.21 -5.63 19.64
N ASN A 43 9.14 -6.57 19.85
CA ASN A 43 10.52 -6.42 19.41
C ASN A 43 10.60 -6.42 17.86
N ALA A 44 9.85 -7.28 17.18
CA ALA A 44 9.75 -7.26 15.73
C ALA A 44 9.25 -5.91 15.20
N ALA A 45 8.20 -5.36 15.82
CA ALA A 45 7.64 -4.06 15.44
C ALA A 45 8.68 -2.93 15.56
N ILE A 46 9.42 -2.88 16.67
CA ILE A 46 10.50 -1.89 16.87
C ILE A 46 11.60 -2.05 15.81
N ASN A 47 12.05 -3.28 15.58
CA ASN A 47 13.11 -3.56 14.62
C ASN A 47 12.70 -3.26 13.18
N ILE A 48 11.45 -3.54 12.79
CA ILE A 48 10.90 -3.22 11.47
C ILE A 48 10.79 -1.71 11.29
N MET A 49 10.25 -0.98 12.28
CA MET A 49 10.16 0.48 12.22
C MET A 49 11.53 1.17 12.18
N ALA A 50 12.59 0.51 12.67
CA ALA A 50 13.97 0.97 12.64
C ALA A 50 14.73 0.56 11.35
N LEU A 51 14.07 0.04 10.32
CA LEU A 51 14.70 -0.26 9.05
C LEU A 51 15.38 0.98 8.45
N PRO A 52 16.63 0.86 7.94
CA PRO A 52 17.32 1.96 7.31
C PRO A 52 16.59 2.42 6.04
N ARG A 53 16.83 3.67 5.68
CA ARG A 53 16.39 4.19 4.38
C ARG A 53 17.27 3.58 3.28
N HIS A 54 16.68 3.38 2.09
CA HIS A 54 17.41 2.85 0.93
C HIS A 54 18.02 3.99 0.14
N GLU A 55 19.26 3.82 -0.35
CA GLU A 55 19.95 4.83 -1.15
C GLU A 55 19.34 5.02 -2.55
N ASP A 56 18.84 3.93 -3.14
CA ASP A 56 18.28 3.92 -4.49
C ASP A 56 16.82 4.38 -4.58
N GLY A 57 16.28 4.98 -3.52
CA GLY A 57 14.95 5.55 -3.62
C GLY A 57 14.17 5.69 -2.32
N MET A 58 12.98 6.23 -2.47
CA MET A 58 12.09 6.48 -1.35
C MET A 58 11.57 5.18 -0.75
N THR A 59 11.58 5.12 0.58
CA THR A 59 11.04 4.00 1.37
C THR A 59 10.05 4.48 2.40
N ARG A 60 9.04 3.66 2.67
CA ARG A 60 8.12 3.81 3.81
C ARG A 60 7.90 2.47 4.45
N VAL A 61 7.83 2.45 5.77
CA VAL A 61 7.55 1.28 6.58
C VAL A 61 6.55 1.68 7.66
N ASN A 62 5.54 0.89 7.87
CA ASN A 62 4.57 1.11 8.92
C ASN A 62 4.11 -0.22 9.52
N VAL A 63 4.11 -0.31 10.83
CA VAL A 63 3.38 -1.32 11.60
C VAL A 63 2.03 -0.70 11.95
N GLY A 64 0.98 -1.14 11.27
CA GLY A 64 -0.35 -0.55 11.38
C GLY A 64 -1.15 -1.09 12.55
N GLN A 65 -1.01 -2.37 12.84
CA GLN A 65 -1.69 -3.05 13.93
C GLN A 65 -0.77 -4.08 14.60
N LEU A 66 -0.92 -4.24 15.92
CA LEU A 66 -0.30 -5.27 16.71
C LEU A 66 -1.27 -5.68 17.82
N HIS A 67 -1.60 -6.96 17.87
CA HIS A 67 -2.47 -7.53 18.90
C HIS A 67 -1.81 -8.73 19.56
N ALA A 68 -1.91 -8.83 20.89
CA ALA A 68 -1.30 -9.91 21.65
C ALA A 68 -1.93 -10.07 23.04
N GLY A 69 -1.91 -11.30 23.55
CA GLY A 69 -2.19 -11.63 24.94
C GLY A 69 -3.64 -11.97 25.25
N GLU A 70 -3.83 -12.82 26.26
CA GLU A 70 -5.12 -13.32 26.71
C GLU A 70 -5.50 -12.83 28.13
N GLY A 71 -4.51 -12.51 28.97
CA GLY A 71 -4.76 -12.08 30.34
C GLY A 71 -3.48 -11.68 31.10
N ARG A 72 -3.65 -10.88 32.15
CA ARG A 72 -2.53 -10.26 32.87
C ARG A 72 -1.60 -11.22 33.61
N ASN A 73 -2.07 -12.44 33.91
CA ASN A 73 -1.34 -13.46 34.63
C ASN A 73 -0.93 -14.65 33.76
N ILE A 74 -1.05 -14.53 32.44
CA ILE A 74 -0.71 -15.55 31.44
C ILE A 74 0.44 -14.99 30.58
N VAL A 75 1.49 -15.80 30.36
CA VAL A 75 2.49 -15.51 29.33
C VAL A 75 1.81 -15.64 27.98
N PRO A 76 1.74 -14.57 27.15
CA PRO A 76 1.03 -14.59 25.89
C PRO A 76 1.57 -15.65 24.92
N SER A 77 0.68 -16.51 24.43
CA SER A 77 1.03 -17.58 23.49
C SER A 77 0.82 -17.20 22.03
N HIS A 78 0.10 -16.11 21.77
CA HIS A 78 -0.21 -15.66 20.43
C HIS A 78 -0.10 -14.15 20.31
N ALA A 79 0.42 -13.71 19.15
CA ALA A 79 0.37 -12.32 18.71
C ALA A 79 0.29 -12.28 17.18
N TRP A 80 -0.28 -11.21 16.64
CA TRP A 80 -0.26 -10.92 15.22
C TRP A 80 -0.05 -9.42 14.95
N MET A 81 0.47 -9.11 13.77
CA MET A 81 0.87 -7.77 13.40
C MET A 81 0.68 -7.56 11.90
N GLU A 82 0.13 -6.41 11.52
CA GLU A 82 -0.02 -5.97 10.14
C GLU A 82 1.04 -4.93 9.79
N VAL A 83 1.78 -5.18 8.71
CA VAL A 83 2.89 -4.34 8.26
C VAL A 83 2.67 -3.96 6.80
N GLU A 84 2.97 -2.70 6.46
CA GLU A 84 3.07 -2.23 5.09
C GLU A 84 4.46 -1.66 4.84
N VAL A 85 5.09 -2.12 3.75
CA VAL A 85 6.32 -1.54 3.23
C VAL A 85 6.08 -0.98 1.84
N ARG A 86 6.72 0.18 1.53
CA ARG A 86 6.66 0.80 0.22
C ARG A 86 8.05 1.19 -0.24
N GLY A 87 8.37 0.85 -1.48
CA GLY A 87 9.60 1.23 -2.16
C GLY A 87 9.32 2.06 -3.40
N GLU A 88 10.26 2.90 -3.78
CA GLU A 88 10.16 3.71 -4.99
C GLU A 88 9.99 2.86 -6.26
N ASN A 89 10.54 1.66 -6.27
CA ASN A 89 10.42 0.66 -7.33
C ASN A 89 10.37 -0.75 -6.73
N ALA A 90 10.11 -1.74 -7.58
CA ALA A 90 9.96 -3.14 -7.18
C ALA A 90 11.23 -3.73 -6.51
N ALA A 91 12.43 -3.31 -6.90
CA ALA A 91 13.67 -3.80 -6.31
C ALA A 91 13.80 -3.31 -4.86
N VAL A 92 13.71 -1.99 -4.65
CA VAL A 92 13.75 -1.35 -3.32
C VAL A 92 12.64 -1.91 -2.40
N ASN A 93 11.45 -2.17 -2.95
CA ASN A 93 10.36 -2.72 -2.17
C ASN A 93 10.60 -4.19 -1.75
N ARG A 94 11.17 -5.02 -2.62
CA ARG A 94 11.53 -6.40 -2.29
C ARG A 94 12.58 -6.47 -1.19
N ASP A 95 13.63 -5.63 -1.28
CA ASP A 95 14.69 -5.59 -0.27
C ASP A 95 14.11 -5.17 1.10
N LEU A 96 13.23 -4.18 1.10
CA LEU A 96 12.54 -3.73 2.31
C LEU A 96 11.65 -4.80 2.92
N ALA A 97 10.92 -5.55 2.09
CA ALA A 97 10.05 -6.65 2.53
C ALA A 97 10.88 -7.82 3.08
N ALA A 98 12.01 -8.15 2.44
CA ALA A 98 12.94 -9.18 2.90
C ALA A 98 13.56 -8.82 4.25
N ASP A 99 13.98 -7.56 4.41
CA ASP A 99 14.52 -7.07 5.67
C ASP A 99 13.48 -7.05 6.79
N ALA A 100 12.23 -6.68 6.50
CA ALA A 100 11.14 -6.75 7.47
C ALA A 100 10.92 -8.19 7.96
N LEU A 101 10.92 -9.16 7.03
CA LEU A 101 10.82 -10.58 7.36
C LEU A 101 11.97 -11.06 8.23
N LEU A 102 13.21 -10.74 7.86
CA LEU A 102 14.41 -11.12 8.63
C LEU A 102 14.34 -10.59 10.07
N ARG A 103 13.89 -9.35 10.26
CA ARG A 103 13.76 -8.74 11.59
C ARG A 103 12.66 -9.39 12.42
N ALA A 104 11.52 -9.74 11.80
CA ALA A 104 10.45 -10.45 12.48
C ALA A 104 10.90 -11.86 12.94
N GLN A 105 11.58 -12.58 12.06
CA GLN A 105 12.13 -13.91 12.37
C GLN A 105 13.22 -13.85 13.45
N GLY A 106 14.14 -12.89 13.36
CA GLY A 106 15.19 -12.69 14.36
C GLY A 106 14.63 -12.36 15.75
N ALA A 107 13.60 -11.51 15.81
CA ALA A 107 12.88 -11.23 17.05
C ALA A 107 12.21 -12.50 17.61
N ALA A 108 11.51 -13.26 16.79
CA ALA A 108 10.85 -14.49 17.21
C ALA A 108 11.83 -15.52 17.78
N MET A 109 12.98 -15.71 17.12
CA MET A 109 14.06 -16.58 17.58
C MET A 109 14.57 -16.20 18.97
N GLY A 110 14.75 -14.91 19.25
CA GLY A 110 15.21 -14.41 20.53
C GLY A 110 14.30 -14.77 21.71
N TYR A 111 13.02 -15.03 21.45
CA TYR A 111 12.03 -15.42 22.46
C TYR A 111 11.61 -16.89 22.36
N GLY A 112 12.19 -17.67 21.45
CA GLY A 112 11.83 -19.07 21.20
C GLY A 112 10.39 -19.24 20.70
N VAL A 113 9.93 -18.30 19.86
CA VAL A 113 8.59 -18.18 19.28
C VAL A 113 8.66 -18.50 17.80
N GLU A 114 7.67 -19.18 17.25
CA GLU A 114 7.52 -19.35 15.80
C GLU A 114 6.97 -18.06 15.18
N CYS A 115 7.52 -17.66 14.02
CA CYS A 115 7.00 -16.55 13.23
C CYS A 115 6.63 -17.04 11.84
N ARG A 116 5.37 -16.84 11.46
CA ARG A 116 4.86 -17.05 10.10
C ARG A 116 4.50 -15.70 9.47
N GLN A 117 4.67 -15.61 8.16
CA GLN A 117 4.25 -14.45 7.40
C GLN A 117 3.30 -14.84 6.27
N LYS A 118 2.45 -13.88 5.88
CA LYS A 118 1.58 -13.98 4.71
C LYS A 118 1.55 -12.64 3.99
N ILE A 119 1.85 -12.64 2.69
CA ILE A 119 1.62 -11.47 1.84
C ILE A 119 0.12 -11.41 1.54
N VAL A 120 -0.51 -10.29 1.88
CA VAL A 120 -1.97 -10.09 1.74
C VAL A 120 -2.33 -9.02 0.71
N GLY A 121 -1.35 -8.34 0.16
CA GLY A 121 -1.56 -7.38 -0.92
C GLY A 121 -0.24 -6.84 -1.46
N GLU A 122 -0.25 -6.56 -2.77
CA GLU A 122 0.91 -6.01 -3.47
C GLU A 122 0.48 -4.96 -4.49
N ALA A 123 1.38 -4.04 -4.78
CA ALA A 123 1.32 -3.15 -5.92
C ALA A 123 2.74 -2.98 -6.47
N ILE A 124 2.85 -2.79 -7.77
CA ILE A 124 4.15 -2.55 -8.42
C ILE A 124 4.29 -1.07 -8.77
N ASP A 125 5.52 -0.59 -8.85
CA ASP A 125 5.76 0.75 -9.35
C ASP A 125 5.29 0.89 -10.81
N PHE A 126 4.69 2.02 -11.11
CA PHE A 126 4.09 2.27 -12.40
C PHE A 126 4.35 3.70 -12.85
N VAL A 127 4.81 3.83 -14.10
CA VAL A 127 4.96 5.11 -14.79
C VAL A 127 3.97 5.11 -15.96
N PRO A 128 2.98 6.01 -15.96
CA PRO A 128 2.01 6.11 -17.06
C PRO A 128 2.68 6.47 -18.38
N ASP A 129 2.19 5.86 -19.49
CA ASP A 129 2.65 6.21 -20.83
C ASP A 129 2.33 7.67 -21.17
N PRO A 130 3.30 8.47 -21.64
CA PRO A 130 3.07 9.88 -21.95
C PRO A 130 1.96 10.12 -22.96
N ALA A 131 1.86 9.28 -24.01
CA ALA A 131 0.84 9.41 -25.04
C ALA A 131 -0.58 9.19 -24.48
N ILE A 132 -0.76 8.18 -23.62
CA ILE A 132 -2.04 7.91 -22.95
C ILE A 132 -2.36 9.03 -21.96
N SER A 133 -1.37 9.48 -21.18
CA SER A 133 -1.53 10.59 -20.24
C SER A 133 -1.97 11.88 -20.93
N GLN A 134 -1.42 12.17 -22.11
CA GLN A 134 -1.83 13.31 -22.92
C GLN A 134 -3.26 13.17 -23.43
N LEU A 135 -3.62 11.98 -23.95
CA LEU A 135 -4.97 11.69 -24.42
C LEU A 135 -6.00 11.84 -23.29
N ILE A 136 -5.72 11.24 -22.12
CA ILE A 136 -6.54 11.38 -20.91
C ILE A 136 -6.71 12.87 -20.55
N THR A 137 -5.63 13.66 -20.61
CA THR A 137 -5.67 15.11 -20.33
C THR A 137 -6.63 15.85 -21.24
N VAL A 138 -6.62 15.54 -22.54
CA VAL A 138 -7.54 16.14 -23.53
C VAL A 138 -8.98 15.73 -23.25
N CYS A 139 -9.22 14.44 -22.97
CA CYS A 139 -10.55 13.91 -22.66
C CYS A 139 -11.11 14.53 -21.37
N ALA A 140 -10.28 14.67 -20.34
CA ALA A 140 -10.68 15.25 -19.06
C ALA A 140 -11.06 16.74 -19.19
N ARG A 141 -10.38 17.51 -20.02
CA ARG A 141 -10.74 18.92 -20.27
C ARG A 141 -12.11 19.10 -20.92
N ARG A 142 -12.60 18.09 -21.63
CA ARG A 142 -13.92 18.05 -22.29
C ARG A 142 -15.01 17.51 -21.37
N ALA A 143 -14.66 16.93 -20.23
CA ALA A 143 -15.62 16.33 -19.30
C ALA A 143 -16.40 17.41 -18.54
N ARG A 144 -17.72 17.21 -18.39
CA ARG A 144 -18.58 18.12 -17.61
C ARG A 144 -18.11 18.21 -16.16
N GLY A 145 -18.14 19.39 -15.60
CA GLY A 145 -17.76 19.64 -14.21
C GLY A 145 -16.25 19.52 -13.92
N CYS A 146 -15.41 19.29 -14.92
CA CYS A 146 -13.96 19.38 -14.76
C CYS A 146 -13.55 20.85 -14.63
N VAL A 147 -13.09 21.25 -13.45
CA VAL A 147 -12.70 22.65 -13.18
C VAL A 147 -11.20 22.86 -13.41
N LYS A 148 -10.39 21.85 -13.12
CA LYS A 148 -8.93 21.92 -13.23
C LYS A 148 -8.34 20.59 -13.65
N VAL A 149 -7.44 20.61 -14.61
CA VAL A 149 -6.61 19.48 -15.01
C VAL A 149 -5.17 19.74 -14.57
N VAL A 150 -4.58 18.81 -13.82
CA VAL A 150 -3.19 18.83 -13.39
C VAL A 150 -2.46 17.70 -14.14
N PRO A 151 -1.74 18.00 -15.22
CA PRO A 151 -1.13 16.99 -16.11
C PRO A 151 -0.06 16.14 -15.43
N TYR A 152 0.62 16.71 -14.43
CA TYR A 152 1.69 16.05 -13.69
C TYR A 152 1.50 16.30 -12.21
N TRP A 153 1.35 15.23 -11.45
CA TRP A 153 1.21 15.32 -10.00
C TRP A 153 2.05 14.23 -9.33
N PRO A 154 3.04 14.60 -8.50
CA PRO A 154 3.79 13.61 -7.73
C PRO A 154 2.89 12.97 -6.69
N VAL A 155 2.76 11.66 -6.76
CA VAL A 155 1.94 10.86 -5.84
C VAL A 155 2.87 9.87 -5.12
N ASN A 156 2.87 9.95 -3.80
CA ASN A 156 3.58 8.99 -2.95
C ASN A 156 2.61 7.89 -2.48
N SER A 157 1.80 7.38 -3.40
CA SER A 157 0.85 6.30 -3.14
C SER A 157 1.09 5.12 -4.08
N SER A 158 0.45 4.01 -3.78
CA SER A 158 0.40 2.80 -4.57
C SER A 158 -1.06 2.42 -4.82
N ASP A 159 -1.28 1.60 -5.84
CA ASP A 159 -2.59 1.10 -6.24
C ASP A 159 -2.38 -0.30 -6.86
N ASP A 160 -3.19 -1.28 -6.47
CA ASP A 160 -3.08 -2.66 -6.97
C ASP A 160 -3.44 -2.79 -8.45
N GLY A 161 -4.21 -1.85 -9.01
CA GLY A 161 -4.44 -1.72 -10.44
C GLY A 161 -3.15 -1.58 -11.26
N THR A 162 -2.03 -1.16 -10.63
CA THR A 162 -0.71 -1.08 -11.29
C THR A 162 -0.21 -2.42 -11.80
N LEU A 163 -0.60 -3.53 -11.19
CA LEU A 163 -0.28 -4.89 -11.65
C LEU A 163 -0.86 -5.16 -13.04
N LEU A 164 -2.12 -4.78 -13.26
CA LEU A 164 -2.78 -4.92 -14.55
C LEU A 164 -2.15 -3.97 -15.59
N MET A 165 -1.92 -2.73 -15.22
CA MET A 165 -1.33 -1.72 -16.10
C MET A 165 0.09 -2.11 -16.53
N ARG A 166 0.90 -2.63 -15.62
CA ARG A 166 2.24 -3.13 -15.93
C ARG A 166 2.18 -4.34 -16.87
N SER A 167 1.27 -5.28 -16.61
CA SER A 167 1.07 -6.44 -17.51
C SER A 167 0.75 -6.00 -18.94
N VAL A 168 -0.05 -4.94 -19.11
CA VAL A 168 -0.32 -4.36 -20.44
C VAL A 168 0.94 -3.77 -21.08
N GLN A 169 1.75 -3.03 -20.30
CA GLN A 169 3.00 -2.45 -20.80
C GLN A 169 4.03 -3.53 -21.17
N ASP A 170 4.17 -4.57 -20.35
CA ASP A 170 5.08 -5.71 -20.58
C ASP A 170 4.69 -6.50 -21.84
N ALA A 171 3.40 -6.52 -22.21
CA ALA A 171 2.89 -7.07 -23.45
C ALA A 171 3.03 -6.10 -24.65
N GLY A 172 3.71 -4.97 -24.51
CA GLY A 172 3.91 -3.95 -25.56
C GLY A 172 2.74 -2.99 -25.74
N GLY A 173 1.71 -3.07 -24.90
CA GLY A 173 0.60 -2.13 -24.86
C GLY A 173 0.95 -0.82 -24.15
N LYS A 174 -0.02 0.08 -24.08
CA LYS A 174 0.12 1.36 -23.38
C LYS A 174 -0.90 1.47 -22.26
N ALA A 175 -0.47 1.99 -21.11
CA ALA A 175 -1.30 2.15 -19.94
C ALA A 175 -1.18 3.55 -19.33
N GLY A 176 -2.26 4.02 -18.73
CA GLY A 176 -2.34 5.32 -18.08
C GLY A 176 -3.12 5.24 -16.77
N TYR A 177 -2.88 6.17 -15.89
CA TYR A 177 -3.56 6.27 -14.61
C TYR A 177 -3.97 7.72 -14.36
N PHE A 178 -5.17 7.93 -13.85
CA PHE A 178 -5.63 9.27 -13.46
C PHE A 178 -6.51 9.24 -12.23
N ILE A 179 -6.57 10.36 -11.54
CA ILE A 179 -7.38 10.54 -10.35
C ILE A 179 -8.35 11.69 -10.58
N VAL A 180 -9.62 11.47 -10.29
CA VAL A 180 -10.63 12.54 -10.26
C VAL A 180 -10.83 12.97 -8.82
N GLY A 181 -10.41 14.22 -8.52
CA GLY A 181 -10.60 14.81 -7.19
C GLY A 181 -11.99 15.40 -7.04
N GLY A 182 -12.68 15.02 -5.98
CA GLY A 182 -13.87 15.68 -5.46
C GLY A 182 -13.55 16.61 -4.28
N ALA A 183 -14.54 17.37 -3.81
CA ALA A 183 -14.43 18.02 -2.51
C ALA A 183 -14.63 16.95 -1.42
N PHE A 184 -13.73 16.88 -0.47
CA PHE A 184 -13.87 16.02 0.71
C PHE A 184 -14.38 16.83 1.90
N ALA A 185 -15.35 16.31 2.61
CA ALA A 185 -15.72 16.80 3.93
C ALA A 185 -14.80 16.15 4.97
N GLY A 186 -13.63 16.75 5.24
CA GLY A 186 -12.70 16.31 6.28
C GLY A 186 -11.36 15.78 5.76
N ASN A 187 -10.55 15.22 6.68
CA ASN A 187 -9.28 14.58 6.34
C ASN A 187 -9.50 13.16 5.80
N ALA A 188 -8.77 12.77 4.76
CA ALA A 188 -8.85 11.48 4.08
C ALA A 188 -8.58 10.22 4.96
N VAL A 189 -8.32 10.40 6.25
CA VAL A 189 -7.99 9.33 7.23
C VAL A 189 -9.12 9.11 8.25
N LYS A 190 -10.28 9.76 8.09
CA LYS A 190 -11.42 9.58 9.03
C LYS A 190 -12.30 8.41 8.59
N PRO A 191 -12.93 7.68 9.57
CA PRO A 191 -13.79 6.53 9.28
C PRO A 191 -15.04 6.84 8.44
N ALA A 192 -15.43 8.10 8.32
CA ALA A 192 -16.51 8.57 7.47
C ALA A 192 -15.96 9.65 6.53
N VAL A 193 -15.50 9.24 5.35
CA VAL A 193 -15.12 10.15 4.28
C VAL A 193 -16.27 10.21 3.30
N ASP A 194 -16.87 11.38 3.20
CA ASP A 194 -17.86 11.69 2.17
C ASP A 194 -17.21 12.52 1.07
N PHE A 195 -17.57 12.27 -0.18
CA PHE A 195 -17.04 13.00 -1.33
C PHE A 195 -18.17 13.57 -2.19
N ASP A 196 -17.89 14.64 -2.91
CA ASP A 196 -18.84 15.23 -3.84
C ASP A 196 -19.10 14.27 -5.01
N GLU A 197 -20.24 13.55 -4.95
CA GLU A 197 -20.66 12.56 -5.95
C GLU A 197 -20.77 13.12 -7.38
N ARG A 198 -20.88 14.46 -7.52
CA ARG A 198 -20.81 15.11 -8.84
C ARG A 198 -19.48 14.88 -9.54
N ALA A 199 -18.44 14.46 -8.83
CA ALA A 199 -17.18 14.03 -9.42
C ALA A 199 -17.33 12.77 -10.28
N LEU A 200 -18.33 11.92 -10.01
CA LEU A 200 -18.66 10.74 -10.81
C LEU A 200 -19.07 11.10 -12.24
N VAL A 201 -19.75 12.24 -12.44
CA VAL A 201 -20.09 12.73 -13.78
C VAL A 201 -18.83 13.09 -14.56
N THR A 202 -17.86 13.73 -13.90
CA THR A 202 -16.58 14.07 -14.53
C THR A 202 -15.78 12.81 -14.86
N LEU A 203 -15.80 11.80 -13.99
CA LEU A 203 -15.18 10.50 -14.23
C LEU A 203 -15.80 9.80 -15.43
N TYR A 204 -17.13 9.68 -15.45
CA TYR A 204 -17.89 9.04 -16.53
C TYR A 204 -17.61 9.69 -17.89
N ASP A 205 -17.69 11.03 -17.98
CA ASP A 205 -17.45 11.74 -19.21
C ASP A 205 -16.00 11.59 -19.68
N THR A 206 -15.02 11.59 -18.76
CA THR A 206 -13.61 11.39 -19.10
C THR A 206 -13.40 10.00 -19.70
N TRP A 207 -13.96 8.94 -19.08
CA TRP A 207 -13.90 7.57 -19.60
C TRP A 207 -14.60 7.44 -20.96
N THR A 208 -15.81 8.01 -21.11
CA THR A 208 -16.54 7.97 -22.37
C THR A 208 -15.75 8.62 -23.49
N ASN A 209 -15.23 9.84 -23.25
CA ASN A 209 -14.39 10.54 -24.22
C ASN A 209 -13.14 9.77 -24.60
N LEU A 210 -12.51 9.10 -23.60
CA LEU A 210 -11.30 8.30 -23.82
C LEU A 210 -11.60 7.05 -24.67
N ILE A 211 -12.68 6.32 -24.36
CA ILE A 211 -13.10 5.14 -25.11
C ILE A 211 -13.41 5.51 -26.56
N VAL A 212 -14.17 6.58 -26.79
CA VAL A 212 -14.50 7.07 -28.14
C VAL A 212 -13.24 7.47 -28.91
N ALA A 213 -12.29 8.14 -28.24
CA ALA A 213 -11.03 8.54 -28.88
C ALA A 213 -10.15 7.34 -29.26
N LEU A 214 -10.12 6.31 -28.41
CA LEU A 214 -9.35 5.08 -28.66
C LEU A 214 -10.00 4.22 -29.74
N LEU A 215 -11.33 4.03 -29.70
CA LEU A 215 -12.05 3.23 -30.69
C LEU A 215 -12.20 3.93 -32.04
N GLY A 216 -12.30 5.26 -32.07
CA GLY A 216 -12.41 6.06 -33.30
C GLY A 216 -11.15 6.01 -34.16
N ASN A 217 -10.01 5.68 -33.60
CA ASN A 217 -8.74 5.52 -34.32
C ASN A 217 -8.51 4.09 -34.85
N TRP A 218 -9.48 3.18 -34.70
CA TRP A 218 -9.43 1.80 -35.22
C TRP A 218 -10.08 1.65 -36.61
N ARG A 219 -10.22 2.75 -37.36
CA ARG A 219 -10.66 2.74 -38.77
C ARG A 219 -9.54 3.12 -39.71
#